data_a461c088cfd940b429fda1175e66ee33
#
_entry.id   a461c088cfd940b429fda1175e66ee33
#
_cell.length_a   1.000
_cell.length_b   1.000
_cell.length_c   1.000
_cell.angle_alpha   90.00
_cell.angle_beta   90.00
_cell.angle_gamma   90.00
#
_symmetry.space_group_name_H-M   'P 1'
#
loop_
_entity.id
_entity.type
_entity.pdbx_description
1 polymer ?
#
loop_
_entity_poly.entity_id
_entity_poly.type
_entity_poly.pdbx_seq_one_letter_code
_entity_poly.pdbx_strand_id
1 'polypeptide(L)'
;MPDRIRLLVRRLGVMMTHQPQHISDAQCAPILQQFRRQSPLVHCMTNDVVQTLTANVLLALNASPAMVIDAEEAAQFSAVADALLINVGTLTHDRKQAMQAAVLAANQAGTPWTLDPVAVGALTLRTVFCKQLLAQSPAVVRGNASEILSLAQQAAGGRGVDSLHSAEAALQAAQQLAKAFDTCVVVTGEVDYVTDGQRTWAITGGSPLMTRVVGTGCALSAVVAAFACLPGDRLINIACACRVMALAGEKAAQDADGPGSFAPAFLDALWTLEAPDETH
;
A
#
# COMPACT_ATOMS: atom_id res chain seq x y z
N MET A 1 7.68 -28.20 44.55
CA MET A 1 8.13 -27.29 43.51
C MET A 1 7.61 -27.64 42.09
N PRO A 2 6.31 -27.69 41.81
CA PRO A 2 5.80 -27.75 40.44
C PRO A 2 4.99 -26.54 39.97
N ASP A 3 4.55 -25.66 40.89
CA ASP A 3 3.60 -24.58 40.49
C ASP A 3 4.20 -23.33 39.86
N ARG A 4 5.48 -23.05 40.06
CA ARG A 4 6.15 -21.90 39.42
C ARG A 4 6.44 -22.05 37.94
N ILE A 5 6.59 -23.31 37.44
CA ILE A 5 6.82 -23.57 36.01
C ILE A 5 5.51 -23.50 35.23
N ARG A 6 4.36 -23.83 35.81
CA ARG A 6 3.04 -23.67 35.18
C ARG A 6 2.60 -22.21 35.03
N LEU A 7 3.05 -21.33 35.94
CA LEU A 7 2.78 -19.88 35.81
C LEU A 7 3.65 -19.19 34.77
N LEU A 8 4.88 -19.68 34.55
CA LEU A 8 5.77 -19.11 33.51
C LEU A 8 5.32 -19.51 32.09
N VAL A 9 4.79 -20.71 31.93
CA VAL A 9 4.23 -21.17 30.62
C VAL A 9 2.90 -20.48 30.30
N ARG A 10 2.14 -20.00 31.30
CA ARG A 10 0.95 -19.18 31.08
C ARG A 10 1.24 -17.70 30.80
N ARG A 11 2.47 -17.21 31.03
CA ARG A 11 2.91 -15.84 30.68
C ARG A 11 3.68 -15.78 29.36
N LEU A 12 4.09 -16.89 28.79
CA LEU A 12 4.42 -17.03 27.39
C LEU A 12 3.10 -17.24 26.62
N GLY A 13 2.25 -16.22 26.81
CA GLY A 13 0.90 -16.19 26.31
C GLY A 13 0.88 -16.32 24.82
N VAL A 14 0.03 -17.21 24.43
CA VAL A 14 -0.81 -17.11 23.25
C VAL A 14 -0.61 -15.74 22.59
N MET A 15 0.27 -15.66 21.61
CA MET A 15 0.10 -14.73 20.52
C MET A 15 -1.27 -15.07 19.95
N MET A 16 -2.32 -14.33 20.37
CA MET A 16 -3.57 -14.33 19.66
C MET A 16 -3.24 -13.76 18.27
N THR A 17 -2.88 -14.61 17.35
CA THR A 17 -2.96 -14.33 15.94
C THR A 17 -4.45 -14.21 15.67
N HIS A 18 -4.98 -12.97 15.78
CA HIS A 18 -6.32 -12.73 15.31
C HIS A 18 -6.34 -13.15 13.85
N GLN A 19 -7.20 -14.12 13.54
CA GLN A 19 -7.37 -14.54 12.15
C GLN A 19 -7.71 -13.29 11.32
N PRO A 20 -7.16 -13.15 10.11
CA PRO A 20 -7.47 -12.03 9.25
C PRO A 20 -8.99 -11.92 9.05
N GLN A 21 -9.52 -10.72 9.18
CA GLN A 21 -10.91 -10.42 8.90
C GLN A 21 -11.08 -10.15 7.41
N HIS A 22 -12.24 -10.47 6.84
CA HIS A 22 -12.57 -10.13 5.47
C HIS A 22 -13.35 -8.83 5.43
N ILE A 23 -12.94 -7.91 4.55
CA ILE A 23 -13.67 -6.67 4.34
C ILE A 23 -14.80 -6.90 3.33
N SER A 24 -15.99 -6.42 3.62
CA SER A 24 -17.13 -6.52 2.72
C SER A 24 -17.27 -5.28 1.82
N ASP A 25 -17.94 -5.43 0.68
CA ASP A 25 -18.23 -4.33 -0.22
C ASP A 25 -19.12 -3.26 0.45
N ALA A 26 -20.05 -3.69 1.31
CA ALA A 26 -20.89 -2.80 2.11
C ALA A 26 -20.09 -1.90 3.07
N GLN A 27 -18.98 -2.43 3.63
CA GLN A 27 -18.09 -1.62 4.47
C GLN A 27 -17.26 -0.62 3.63
N CYS A 28 -16.92 -0.99 2.39
CA CYS A 28 -16.14 -0.13 1.50
C CYS A 28 -16.97 0.98 0.84
N ALA A 29 -18.27 0.75 0.61
CA ALA A 29 -19.14 1.68 -0.11
C ALA A 29 -19.15 3.11 0.45
N PRO A 30 -19.39 3.36 1.75
CA PRO A 30 -19.38 4.71 2.31
C PRO A 30 -17.98 5.36 2.25
N ILE A 31 -16.91 4.55 2.33
CA ILE A 31 -15.53 5.04 2.26
C ILE A 31 -15.22 5.48 0.83
N LEU A 32 -15.62 4.70 -0.19
CA LEU A 32 -15.47 5.09 -1.60
C LEU A 32 -16.27 6.34 -1.95
N GLN A 33 -17.50 6.48 -1.42
CA GLN A 33 -18.29 7.71 -1.59
C GLN A 33 -17.59 8.92 -0.96
N GLN A 34 -17.06 8.75 0.25
CA GLN A 34 -16.30 9.80 0.93
C GLN A 34 -15.04 10.17 0.14
N PHE A 35 -14.28 9.19 -0.34
CA PHE A 35 -13.12 9.38 -1.20
C PHE A 35 -13.46 10.23 -2.43
N ARG A 36 -14.50 9.86 -3.15
CA ARG A 36 -14.94 10.59 -4.35
C ARG A 36 -15.40 12.01 -4.06
N ARG A 37 -16.05 12.23 -2.91
CA ARG A 37 -16.46 13.60 -2.49
C ARG A 37 -15.28 14.47 -2.12
N GLN A 38 -14.24 13.90 -1.50
CA GLN A 38 -13.05 14.64 -1.10
C GLN A 38 -12.11 14.91 -2.26
N SER A 39 -12.09 14.05 -3.29
CA SER A 39 -11.21 14.18 -4.46
C SER A 39 -9.74 14.48 -4.07
N PRO A 40 -9.06 13.58 -3.33
CA PRO A 40 -7.77 13.86 -2.73
C PRO A 40 -6.72 14.28 -3.76
N LEU A 41 -5.92 15.29 -3.42
CA LEU A 41 -4.73 15.69 -4.17
C LEU A 41 -3.56 14.78 -3.78
N VAL A 42 -3.08 13.95 -4.71
CA VAL A 42 -2.06 12.95 -4.47
C VAL A 42 -0.76 13.31 -5.18
N HIS A 43 0.28 13.60 -4.42
CA HIS A 43 1.62 13.75 -4.95
C HIS A 43 2.22 12.37 -5.23
N CYS A 44 2.42 12.03 -6.50
CA CYS A 44 2.92 10.72 -6.93
C CYS A 44 4.38 10.82 -7.38
N MET A 45 5.33 10.59 -6.49
CA MET A 45 6.73 10.37 -6.86
C MET A 45 6.91 8.89 -7.23
N THR A 46 6.37 8.52 -8.38
CA THR A 46 6.37 7.14 -8.88
C THR A 46 7.44 6.92 -9.96
N ASN A 47 7.64 5.67 -10.39
CA ASN A 47 8.63 5.33 -11.41
C ASN A 47 8.15 5.69 -12.83
N ASP A 48 9.12 5.83 -13.75
CA ASP A 48 8.87 6.33 -15.11
C ASP A 48 7.97 5.42 -15.96
N VAL A 49 7.97 4.13 -15.64
CA VAL A 49 7.25 3.13 -16.43
C VAL A 49 5.73 3.23 -16.25
N VAL A 50 5.27 3.75 -15.11
CA VAL A 50 3.86 3.63 -14.67
C VAL A 50 3.14 4.96 -14.46
N GLN A 51 3.77 6.10 -14.74
CA GLN A 51 3.21 7.43 -14.45
C GLN A 51 1.81 7.61 -15.06
N THR A 52 1.67 7.33 -16.34
CA THR A 52 0.38 7.50 -17.06
C THR A 52 -0.72 6.61 -16.48
N LEU A 53 -0.42 5.32 -16.25
CA LEU A 53 -1.42 4.42 -15.67
C LEU A 53 -1.80 4.84 -14.26
N THR A 54 -0.83 5.21 -13.43
CA THR A 54 -1.07 5.69 -12.06
C THR A 54 -1.97 6.93 -12.05
N ALA A 55 -1.70 7.91 -12.94
CA ALA A 55 -2.52 9.09 -13.07
C ALA A 55 -3.96 8.74 -13.48
N ASN A 56 -4.12 7.90 -14.51
CA ASN A 56 -5.43 7.52 -15.01
C ASN A 56 -6.25 6.73 -13.98
N VAL A 57 -5.62 5.85 -13.20
CA VAL A 57 -6.29 5.12 -12.11
C VAL A 57 -6.82 6.08 -11.04
N LEU A 58 -6.02 7.06 -10.62
CA LEU A 58 -6.46 8.06 -9.64
C LEU A 58 -7.58 8.93 -10.20
N LEU A 59 -7.46 9.39 -11.46
CA LEU A 59 -8.50 10.18 -12.14
C LEU A 59 -9.82 9.38 -12.28
N ALA A 60 -9.75 8.10 -12.64
CA ALA A 60 -10.93 7.23 -12.73
C ALA A 60 -11.66 7.08 -11.38
N LEU A 61 -10.94 7.18 -10.27
CA LEU A 61 -11.50 7.18 -8.92
C LEU A 61 -11.95 8.57 -8.43
N ASN A 62 -11.79 9.62 -9.24
CA ASN A 62 -12.05 11.03 -8.88
C ASN A 62 -11.04 11.64 -7.90
N ALA A 63 -9.79 11.16 -7.86
CA ALA A 63 -8.67 11.82 -7.19
C ALA A 63 -7.89 12.73 -8.16
N SER A 64 -7.06 13.61 -7.63
CA SER A 64 -6.24 14.55 -8.39
C SER A 64 -4.76 14.16 -8.31
N PRO A 65 -4.18 13.46 -9.31
CA PRO A 65 -2.76 13.10 -9.30
C PRO A 65 -1.87 14.26 -9.73
N ALA A 66 -0.68 14.37 -9.12
CA ALA A 66 0.39 15.24 -9.57
C ALA A 66 1.74 14.52 -9.50
N MET A 67 2.55 14.65 -10.55
CA MET A 67 3.90 14.05 -10.67
C MET A 67 4.95 15.15 -10.65
N VAL A 68 5.29 15.67 -9.46
CA VAL A 68 6.30 16.69 -9.25
C VAL A 68 7.61 16.02 -8.84
N ILE A 69 8.69 16.21 -9.58
CA ILE A 69 9.93 15.44 -9.43
C ILE A 69 11.17 16.29 -9.12
N ASP A 70 11.15 17.59 -9.35
CA ASP A 70 12.22 18.49 -8.93
C ASP A 70 12.27 18.61 -7.40
N ALA A 71 13.46 18.69 -6.80
CA ALA A 71 13.61 18.62 -5.34
C ALA A 71 12.95 19.80 -4.62
N GLU A 72 13.04 21.01 -5.18
CA GLU A 72 12.46 22.22 -4.58
C GLU A 72 10.93 22.20 -4.71
N GLU A 73 10.43 21.90 -5.90
CA GLU A 73 9.00 21.81 -6.17
C GLU A 73 8.36 20.64 -5.43
N ALA A 74 9.03 19.47 -5.35
CA ALA A 74 8.54 18.30 -4.65
C ALA A 74 8.35 18.57 -3.16
N ALA A 75 9.25 19.29 -2.52
CA ALA A 75 9.11 19.70 -1.12
C ALA A 75 7.90 20.63 -0.93
N GLN A 76 7.77 21.65 -1.79
CA GLN A 76 6.64 22.59 -1.74
C GLN A 76 5.31 21.88 -1.96
N PHE A 77 5.24 21.02 -2.97
CA PHE A 77 4.02 20.32 -3.33
C PHE A 77 3.59 19.28 -2.29
N SER A 78 4.55 18.55 -1.69
CA SER A 78 4.24 17.57 -0.64
C SER A 78 3.65 18.20 0.62
N ALA A 79 3.94 19.48 0.88
CA ALA A 79 3.38 20.20 2.02
C ALA A 79 1.91 20.62 1.82
N VAL A 80 1.41 20.67 0.59
CA VAL A 80 0.03 21.08 0.26
C VAL A 80 -0.83 19.93 -0.28
N ALA A 81 -0.23 18.80 -0.65
CA ALA A 81 -0.95 17.61 -1.07
C ALA A 81 -1.65 16.94 0.11
N ASP A 82 -2.76 16.25 -0.15
CA ASP A 82 -3.48 15.45 0.86
C ASP A 82 -2.75 14.14 1.18
N ALA A 83 -2.00 13.61 0.20
CA ALA A 83 -1.20 12.39 0.35
C ALA A 83 0.04 12.40 -0.54
N LEU A 84 1.09 11.67 -0.12
CA LEU A 84 2.31 11.49 -0.90
C LEU A 84 2.58 10.00 -1.13
N LEU A 85 2.90 9.63 -2.38
CA LEU A 85 3.45 8.33 -2.75
C LEU A 85 4.95 8.46 -3.03
N ILE A 86 5.75 7.61 -2.37
CA ILE A 86 7.16 7.38 -2.66
C ILE A 86 7.33 5.96 -3.20
N ASN A 87 7.51 5.82 -4.51
CA ASN A 87 7.81 4.56 -5.18
C ASN A 87 9.24 4.60 -5.71
N VAL A 88 10.09 3.70 -5.23
CA VAL A 88 11.53 3.71 -5.54
C VAL A 88 11.91 2.97 -6.83
N GLY A 89 10.94 2.65 -7.68
CA GLY A 89 11.19 2.17 -9.04
C GLY A 89 11.93 3.23 -9.88
N THR A 90 12.77 2.81 -10.82
CA THR A 90 13.63 3.70 -11.64
C THR A 90 14.34 4.80 -10.83
N LEU A 91 14.84 4.45 -9.62
CA LEU A 91 15.49 5.38 -8.71
C LEU A 91 16.82 5.88 -9.28
N THR A 92 16.99 7.20 -9.32
CA THR A 92 18.25 7.91 -9.59
C THR A 92 18.72 8.67 -8.34
N HIS A 93 19.94 9.21 -8.35
CA HIS A 93 20.42 10.02 -7.23
C HIS A 93 19.62 11.31 -7.06
N ASP A 94 19.23 11.97 -8.15
CA ASP A 94 18.42 13.20 -8.11
C ASP A 94 17.02 12.89 -7.57
N ARG A 95 16.39 11.81 -8.04
CA ARG A 95 15.10 11.36 -7.50
C ARG A 95 15.16 11.03 -6.02
N LYS A 96 16.25 10.39 -5.58
CA LYS A 96 16.47 10.13 -4.16
C LYS A 96 16.48 11.41 -3.34
N GLN A 97 17.19 12.46 -3.80
CA GLN A 97 17.23 13.77 -3.14
C GLN A 97 15.86 14.43 -3.11
N ALA A 98 15.14 14.44 -4.24
CA ALA A 98 13.79 14.96 -4.33
C ALA A 98 12.80 14.22 -3.40
N MET A 99 12.85 12.89 -3.36
CA MET A 99 12.02 12.07 -2.45
C MET A 99 12.34 12.36 -0.98
N GLN A 100 13.61 12.57 -0.62
CA GLN A 100 13.98 12.94 0.75
C GLN A 100 13.42 14.30 1.14
N ALA A 101 13.50 15.30 0.25
CA ALA A 101 12.95 16.63 0.47
C ALA A 101 11.41 16.57 0.59
N ALA A 102 10.75 15.82 -0.27
CA ALA A 102 9.31 15.61 -0.24
C ALA A 102 8.82 14.96 1.06
N VAL A 103 9.48 13.89 1.52
CA VAL A 103 9.13 13.19 2.78
C VAL A 103 9.34 14.10 3.99
N LEU A 104 10.43 14.87 4.01
CA LEU A 104 10.68 15.83 5.09
C LEU A 104 9.56 16.89 5.17
N ALA A 105 9.18 17.45 4.02
CA ALA A 105 8.11 18.44 3.94
C ALA A 105 6.75 17.86 4.30
N ALA A 106 6.43 16.65 3.82
CA ALA A 106 5.21 15.93 4.16
C ALA A 106 5.10 15.68 5.67
N ASN A 107 6.19 15.20 6.31
CA ASN A 107 6.22 14.98 7.76
C ASN A 107 6.03 16.28 8.55
N GLN A 108 6.61 17.39 8.10
CA GLN A 108 6.43 18.72 8.73
C GLN A 108 4.99 19.22 8.60
N ALA A 109 4.37 18.99 7.47
CA ALA A 109 2.98 19.39 7.22
C ALA A 109 1.93 18.42 7.82
N GLY A 110 2.34 17.22 8.25
CA GLY A 110 1.42 16.17 8.70
C GLY A 110 0.74 15.42 7.55
N THR A 111 1.23 15.56 6.32
CA THR A 111 0.73 14.86 5.16
C THR A 111 1.12 13.37 5.24
N PRO A 112 0.16 12.43 5.26
CA PRO A 112 0.46 11.01 5.26
C PRO A 112 1.13 10.59 3.96
N TRP A 113 2.11 9.68 4.07
CA TRP A 113 2.80 9.18 2.89
C TRP A 113 2.96 7.67 2.89
N THR A 114 2.98 7.11 1.69
CA THR A 114 3.09 5.68 1.42
C THR A 114 4.43 5.36 0.80
N LEU A 115 5.12 4.33 1.31
CA LEU A 115 6.34 3.78 0.74
C LEU A 115 6.00 2.54 -0.09
N ASP A 116 6.40 2.54 -1.37
CA ASP A 116 6.43 1.39 -2.27
C ASP A 116 7.89 1.00 -2.54
N PRO A 117 8.43 -0.03 -1.85
CA PRO A 117 9.85 -0.37 -1.86
C PRO A 117 10.22 -1.28 -3.04
N VAL A 118 9.89 -0.88 -4.25
CA VAL A 118 10.09 -1.67 -5.47
C VAL A 118 11.51 -2.24 -5.57
N ALA A 119 11.60 -3.57 -5.66
CA ALA A 119 12.84 -4.35 -5.81
C ALA A 119 13.84 -4.16 -4.64
N VAL A 120 13.35 -3.84 -3.45
CA VAL A 120 14.14 -3.88 -2.20
C VAL A 120 14.68 -5.29 -1.97
N GLY A 121 15.90 -5.38 -1.45
CA GLY A 121 16.62 -6.65 -1.29
C GLY A 121 17.47 -7.00 -2.50
N ALA A 122 16.96 -6.85 -3.71
CA ALA A 122 17.69 -7.17 -4.94
C ALA A 122 18.67 -6.07 -5.36
N LEU A 123 18.36 -4.80 -5.12
CA LEU A 123 19.14 -3.64 -5.56
C LEU A 123 19.61 -2.82 -4.36
N THR A 124 20.93 -2.70 -4.18
CA THR A 124 21.55 -2.08 -2.99
C THR A 124 21.12 -0.63 -2.78
N LEU A 125 21.11 0.21 -3.83
CA LEU A 125 20.74 1.62 -3.72
C LEU A 125 19.32 1.76 -3.16
N ARG A 126 18.36 1.00 -3.71
CA ARG A 126 16.97 1.01 -3.26
C ARG A 126 16.83 0.45 -1.85
N THR A 127 17.53 -0.64 -1.55
CA THR A 127 17.49 -1.28 -0.23
C THR A 127 17.97 -0.34 0.88
N VAL A 128 19.10 0.32 0.68
CA VAL A 128 19.64 1.29 1.65
C VAL A 128 18.69 2.49 1.79
N PHE A 129 18.15 2.97 0.69
CA PHE A 129 17.25 4.12 0.70
C PHE A 129 15.90 3.79 1.37
N CYS A 130 15.28 2.65 1.05
CA CYS A 130 14.04 2.22 1.70
C CYS A 130 14.20 2.07 3.22
N LYS A 131 15.35 1.57 3.69
CA LYS A 131 15.67 1.52 5.13
C LYS A 131 15.74 2.91 5.76
N GLN A 132 16.31 3.90 5.06
CA GLN A 132 16.34 5.29 5.52
C GLN A 132 14.94 5.91 5.56
N LEU A 133 14.12 5.64 4.54
CA LEU A 133 12.74 6.11 4.45
C LEU A 133 11.86 5.48 5.52
N LEU A 134 12.02 4.20 5.79
CA LEU A 134 11.25 3.49 6.82
C LEU A 134 11.42 4.14 8.21
N ALA A 135 12.62 4.63 8.53
CA ALA A 135 12.90 5.35 9.77
C ALA A 135 12.27 6.76 9.84
N GLN A 136 11.62 7.22 8.77
CA GLN A 136 10.92 8.51 8.70
C GLN A 136 9.40 8.39 8.84
N SER A 137 8.92 7.27 9.38
CA SER A 137 7.54 7.04 9.76
C SER A 137 6.54 7.15 8.61
N PRO A 138 6.66 6.30 7.55
CA PRO A 138 5.61 6.21 6.54
C PRO A 138 4.28 5.83 7.20
N ALA A 139 3.20 6.45 6.77
CA ALA A 139 1.86 6.07 7.22
C ALA A 139 1.49 4.66 6.72
N VAL A 140 2.00 4.30 5.55
CA VAL A 140 1.79 2.99 4.92
C VAL A 140 3.06 2.51 4.23
N VAL A 141 3.31 1.20 4.30
CA VAL A 141 4.27 0.49 3.45
C VAL A 141 3.49 -0.52 2.61
N ARG A 142 3.61 -0.47 1.29
CA ARG A 142 2.97 -1.44 0.39
C ARG A 142 3.99 -2.12 -0.51
N GLY A 143 4.02 -3.44 -0.48
CA GLY A 143 4.90 -4.24 -1.34
C GLY A 143 4.35 -5.64 -1.58
N ASN A 144 4.97 -6.40 -2.47
CA ASN A 144 4.70 -7.83 -2.59
C ASN A 144 5.39 -8.61 -1.45
N ALA A 145 5.11 -9.91 -1.36
CA ALA A 145 5.65 -10.75 -0.28
C ALA A 145 7.18 -10.69 -0.19
N SER A 146 7.90 -10.75 -1.31
CA SER A 146 9.38 -10.73 -1.31
C SER A 146 9.94 -9.36 -0.89
N GLU A 147 9.29 -8.27 -1.26
CA GLU A 147 9.68 -6.91 -0.88
C GLU A 147 9.47 -6.68 0.62
N ILE A 148 8.32 -7.09 1.16
CA ILE A 148 8.03 -6.95 2.59
C ILE A 148 8.95 -7.83 3.44
N LEU A 149 9.20 -9.08 3.04
CA LEU A 149 10.17 -9.95 3.71
C LEU A 149 11.58 -9.33 3.71
N SER A 150 12.03 -8.86 2.55
CA SER A 150 13.36 -8.22 2.42
C SER A 150 13.46 -6.96 3.27
N LEU A 151 12.42 -6.12 3.29
CA LEU A 151 12.41 -4.89 4.09
C LEU A 151 12.43 -5.19 5.59
N ALA A 152 11.67 -6.18 6.06
CA ALA A 152 11.66 -6.63 7.44
C ALA A 152 13.02 -7.20 7.89
N GLN A 153 13.68 -8.01 7.05
CA GLN A 153 15.04 -8.51 7.32
C GLN A 153 16.05 -7.38 7.44
N GLN A 154 16.00 -6.38 6.56
CA GLN A 154 16.88 -5.20 6.62
C GLN A 154 16.63 -4.38 7.89
N ALA A 155 15.39 -4.23 8.32
CA ALA A 155 15.02 -3.55 9.54
C ALA A 155 15.54 -4.28 10.80
N ALA A 156 15.52 -5.62 10.80
CA ALA A 156 16.01 -6.46 11.89
C ALA A 156 17.55 -6.59 11.94
N GLY A 157 18.30 -5.88 11.09
CA GLY A 157 19.76 -5.91 11.07
C GLY A 157 20.35 -7.12 10.36
N GLY A 158 19.62 -7.74 9.42
CA GLY A 158 20.11 -8.82 8.56
C GLY A 158 20.22 -10.19 9.24
N ARG A 159 19.73 -10.35 10.45
CA ARG A 159 19.67 -11.67 11.11
C ARG A 159 18.46 -12.43 10.61
N GLY A 160 18.74 -13.46 9.79
CA GLY A 160 17.79 -14.17 8.96
C GLY A 160 16.57 -14.70 9.69
N VAL A 161 15.47 -14.66 8.99
CA VAL A 161 14.47 -15.71 9.00
C VAL A 161 14.86 -16.61 7.82
N ASP A 162 15.43 -17.77 8.09
CA ASP A 162 15.66 -18.78 7.07
C ASP A 162 14.31 -19.12 6.47
N SER A 163 14.25 -18.80 5.16
CA SER A 163 13.28 -19.34 4.20
C SER A 163 11.84 -19.42 4.68
N LEU A 164 11.02 -18.86 3.92
CA LEU A 164 9.86 -19.48 3.26
C LEU A 164 9.10 -18.34 2.58
N HIS A 165 9.13 -18.30 1.28
CA HIS A 165 8.32 -17.43 0.42
C HIS A 165 6.82 -17.79 0.51
N SER A 166 6.33 -18.07 1.72
CA SER A 166 4.93 -18.36 1.96
C SER A 166 4.19 -17.05 2.28
N ALA A 167 2.93 -16.98 1.90
CA ALA A 167 2.05 -15.86 2.26
C ALA A 167 1.99 -15.65 3.78
N GLU A 168 2.09 -16.74 4.57
CA GLU A 168 2.10 -16.69 6.03
C GLU A 168 3.37 -16.01 6.58
N ALA A 169 4.55 -16.34 6.04
CA ALA A 169 5.80 -15.70 6.44
C ALA A 169 5.81 -14.20 6.12
N ALA A 170 5.25 -13.82 4.95
CA ALA A 170 5.10 -12.43 4.57
C ALA A 170 4.13 -11.67 5.48
N LEU A 171 3.04 -12.30 5.91
CA LEU A 171 2.09 -11.70 6.85
C LEU A 171 2.73 -11.48 8.23
N GLN A 172 3.48 -12.45 8.75
CA GLN A 172 4.22 -12.30 10.02
C GLN A 172 5.25 -11.16 9.94
N ALA A 173 6.00 -11.09 8.84
CA ALA A 173 6.95 -10.00 8.60
C ALA A 173 6.26 -8.65 8.51
N ALA A 174 5.11 -8.55 7.84
CA ALA A 174 4.30 -7.35 7.78
C ALA A 174 3.82 -6.89 9.15
N GLN A 175 3.32 -7.80 9.98
CA GLN A 175 2.87 -7.50 11.35
C GLN A 175 4.03 -7.01 12.24
N GLN A 176 5.21 -7.61 12.10
CA GLN A 176 6.41 -7.16 12.82
C GLN A 176 6.85 -5.77 12.36
N LEU A 177 6.87 -5.53 11.05
CA LEU A 177 7.22 -4.24 10.47
C LEU A 177 6.25 -3.14 10.91
N ALA A 178 4.94 -3.43 10.86
CA ALA A 178 3.89 -2.52 11.29
C ALA A 178 4.06 -2.09 12.75
N LYS A 179 4.31 -3.05 13.66
CA LYS A 179 4.56 -2.78 15.07
C LYS A 179 5.85 -2.01 15.32
N ALA A 180 6.92 -2.35 14.61
CA ALA A 180 8.24 -1.75 14.83
C ALA A 180 8.31 -0.28 14.39
N PHE A 181 7.51 0.12 13.39
CA PHE A 181 7.56 1.45 12.78
C PHE A 181 6.25 2.25 12.92
N ASP A 182 5.27 1.72 13.66
CA ASP A 182 3.94 2.35 13.83
C ASP A 182 3.30 2.73 12.49
N THR A 183 3.27 1.78 11.57
CA THR A 183 2.81 1.94 10.18
C THR A 183 1.77 0.88 9.80
N CYS A 184 0.91 1.17 8.84
CA CYS A 184 0.13 0.13 8.20
C CYS A 184 0.98 -0.56 7.13
N VAL A 185 0.87 -1.87 6.99
CA VAL A 185 1.57 -2.63 5.95
C VAL A 185 0.58 -3.35 5.07
N VAL A 186 0.74 -3.20 3.76
CA VAL A 186 -0.01 -3.91 2.73
C VAL A 186 0.92 -4.90 2.05
N VAL A 187 0.60 -6.18 2.15
CA VAL A 187 1.28 -7.26 1.42
C VAL A 187 0.37 -7.71 0.29
N THR A 188 0.82 -7.56 -0.95
CA THR A 188 0.03 -7.98 -2.12
C THR A 188 0.45 -9.35 -2.63
N GLY A 189 -0.57 -10.13 -3.06
CA GLY A 189 -0.41 -11.49 -3.56
C GLY A 189 -1.71 -12.01 -4.19
N GLU A 190 -1.96 -13.31 -4.10
CA GLU A 190 -3.24 -13.92 -4.45
C GLU A 190 -4.34 -13.46 -3.47
N VAL A 191 -3.97 -13.28 -2.21
CA VAL A 191 -4.75 -12.60 -1.18
C VAL A 191 -3.90 -11.43 -0.70
N ASP A 192 -4.47 -10.22 -0.73
CA ASP A 192 -3.81 -9.06 -0.15
C ASP A 192 -4.08 -9.00 1.35
N TYR A 193 -3.06 -8.68 2.13
CA TYR A 193 -3.19 -8.48 3.58
C TYR A 193 -2.87 -7.03 3.95
N VAL A 194 -3.72 -6.44 4.78
CA VAL A 194 -3.54 -5.09 5.33
C VAL A 194 -3.50 -5.19 6.84
N THR A 195 -2.40 -4.77 7.46
CA THR A 195 -2.20 -4.90 8.91
C THR A 195 -1.59 -3.65 9.55
N ASP A 196 -2.02 -3.36 10.80
CA ASP A 196 -1.38 -2.40 11.70
C ASP A 196 -0.49 -3.11 12.76
N GLY A 197 -0.30 -4.42 12.57
CA GLY A 197 0.41 -5.28 13.51
C GLY A 197 -0.46 -5.85 14.63
N GLN A 198 -1.65 -5.33 14.85
CA GLN A 198 -2.63 -5.85 15.81
C GLN A 198 -3.84 -6.45 15.10
N ARG A 199 -4.39 -5.72 14.13
CA ARG A 199 -5.50 -6.13 13.30
C ARG A 199 -5.01 -6.47 11.90
N THR A 200 -5.68 -7.38 11.23
CA THR A 200 -5.35 -7.75 9.85
C THR A 200 -6.63 -7.94 9.06
N TRP A 201 -6.69 -7.32 7.89
CA TRP A 201 -7.71 -7.53 6.88
C TRP A 201 -7.14 -8.38 5.75
N ALA A 202 -7.91 -9.37 5.28
CA ALA A 202 -7.63 -10.15 4.09
C ALA A 202 -8.57 -9.72 2.97
N ILE A 203 -8.02 -9.42 1.83
CA ILE A 203 -8.75 -8.98 0.63
C ILE A 203 -8.51 -10.02 -0.45
N THR A 204 -9.58 -10.66 -0.86
CA THR A 204 -9.61 -11.60 -1.99
C THR A 204 -10.18 -10.92 -3.21
N GLY A 205 -9.94 -11.50 -4.38
CA GLY A 205 -10.47 -11.02 -5.65
C GLY A 205 -9.40 -10.53 -6.61
N GLY A 206 -9.81 -9.71 -7.56
CA GLY A 206 -8.95 -9.28 -8.66
C GLY A 206 -8.93 -10.28 -9.81
N SER A 207 -7.94 -10.15 -10.68
CA SER A 207 -7.77 -11.01 -11.84
C SER A 207 -6.29 -11.25 -12.14
N PRO A 208 -5.91 -12.44 -12.60
CA PRO A 208 -4.56 -12.70 -13.12
C PRO A 208 -4.15 -11.75 -14.24
N LEU A 209 -5.08 -11.17 -15.00
CA LEU A 209 -4.80 -10.16 -16.03
C LEU A 209 -4.17 -8.90 -15.46
N MET A 210 -4.41 -8.56 -14.18
CA MET A 210 -3.74 -7.45 -13.52
C MET A 210 -2.22 -7.62 -13.50
N THR A 211 -1.71 -8.85 -13.45
CA THR A 211 -0.27 -9.12 -13.50
C THR A 211 0.32 -9.03 -14.91
N ARG A 212 -0.53 -8.93 -15.92
CA ARG A 212 -0.14 -8.82 -17.35
C ARG A 212 -0.18 -7.39 -17.88
N VAL A 213 -0.64 -6.44 -17.06
CA VAL A 213 -0.62 -5.01 -17.35
C VAL A 213 0.38 -4.34 -16.43
N VAL A 214 1.40 -3.70 -17.02
CA VAL A 214 2.45 -3.04 -16.25
C VAL A 214 1.88 -1.90 -15.42
N GLY A 215 2.24 -1.85 -14.14
CA GLY A 215 1.94 -0.73 -13.28
C GLY A 215 0.68 -0.87 -12.42
N THR A 216 -0.14 -1.89 -12.55
CA THR A 216 -1.32 -2.10 -11.68
C THR A 216 -0.95 -2.13 -10.20
N GLY A 217 0.15 -2.80 -9.85
CA GLY A 217 0.66 -2.79 -8.48
C GLY A 217 1.12 -1.41 -8.02
N CYS A 218 1.90 -0.69 -8.82
CA CYS A 218 2.35 0.67 -8.48
C CYS A 218 1.17 1.66 -8.42
N ALA A 219 0.16 1.50 -9.27
CA ALA A 219 -1.07 2.28 -9.20
C ALA A 219 -1.85 2.00 -7.91
N LEU A 220 -1.91 0.72 -7.45
CA LEU A 220 -2.47 0.40 -6.14
C LEU A 220 -1.76 1.15 -5.01
N SER A 221 -0.44 1.31 -5.06
CA SER A 221 0.28 2.09 -4.05
C SER A 221 -0.16 3.56 -4.00
N ALA A 222 -0.49 4.15 -5.16
CA ALA A 222 -1.03 5.50 -5.23
C ALA A 222 -2.47 5.58 -4.69
N VAL A 223 -3.31 4.58 -4.99
CA VAL A 223 -4.68 4.48 -4.44
C VAL A 223 -4.63 4.29 -2.93
N VAL A 224 -3.74 3.44 -2.43
CA VAL A 224 -3.50 3.26 -0.98
C VAL A 224 -3.08 4.58 -0.32
N ALA A 225 -2.17 5.34 -0.93
CA ALA A 225 -1.79 6.65 -0.42
C ALA A 225 -2.99 7.60 -0.35
N ALA A 226 -3.79 7.64 -1.41
CA ALA A 226 -4.99 8.47 -1.49
C ALA A 226 -6.07 8.10 -0.47
N PHE A 227 -6.26 6.81 -0.18
CA PHE A 227 -7.21 6.37 0.87
C PHE A 227 -6.66 6.56 2.28
N ALA A 228 -5.35 6.56 2.46
CA ALA A 228 -4.72 6.74 3.78
C ALA A 228 -4.90 8.14 4.37
N CYS A 229 -5.20 9.16 3.55
CA CYS A 229 -5.49 10.52 4.02
C CYS A 229 -6.95 10.74 4.44
N LEU A 230 -7.85 9.80 4.16
CA LEU A 230 -9.24 9.92 4.57
C LEU A 230 -9.39 9.92 6.09
N PRO A 231 -10.36 10.66 6.64
CA PRO A 231 -10.67 10.60 8.07
C PRO A 231 -11.20 9.22 8.47
N GLY A 232 -11.10 8.91 9.77
CA GLY A 232 -11.57 7.65 10.34
C GLY A 232 -10.47 6.62 10.55
N ASP A 233 -10.80 5.34 10.43
CA ASP A 233 -9.85 4.25 10.65
C ASP A 233 -8.99 4.01 9.41
N ARG A 234 -7.73 4.45 9.48
CA ARG A 234 -6.78 4.32 8.37
C ARG A 234 -6.63 2.89 7.87
N LEU A 235 -6.63 1.90 8.78
CA LEU A 235 -6.48 0.49 8.38
C LEU A 235 -7.64 0.02 7.51
N ILE A 236 -8.87 0.40 7.87
CA ILE A 236 -10.07 0.10 7.10
C ILE A 236 -10.05 0.84 5.77
N ASN A 237 -9.69 2.12 5.75
CA ASN A 237 -9.57 2.90 4.53
C ASN A 237 -8.61 2.25 3.53
N ILE A 238 -7.44 1.80 4.00
CA ILE A 238 -6.45 1.11 3.16
C ILE A 238 -6.97 -0.25 2.67
N ALA A 239 -7.65 -1.01 3.52
CA ALA A 239 -8.26 -2.28 3.11
C ALA A 239 -9.32 -2.06 2.02
N CYS A 240 -10.10 -0.98 2.12
CA CYS A 240 -11.04 -0.57 1.06
C CYS A 240 -10.32 -0.17 -0.23
N ALA A 241 -9.17 0.48 -0.18
CA ALA A 241 -8.37 0.79 -1.37
C ALA A 241 -8.00 -0.51 -2.13
N CYS A 242 -7.52 -1.53 -1.42
CA CYS A 242 -7.21 -2.83 -2.01
C CYS A 242 -8.46 -3.50 -2.58
N ARG A 243 -9.60 -3.47 -1.84
CA ARG A 243 -10.86 -4.10 -2.32
C ARG A 243 -11.42 -3.40 -3.56
N VAL A 244 -11.39 -2.08 -3.63
CA VAL A 244 -11.80 -1.29 -4.81
C VAL A 244 -11.00 -1.70 -6.05
N MET A 245 -9.68 -1.84 -5.92
CA MET A 245 -8.82 -2.27 -7.02
C MET A 245 -9.09 -3.72 -7.43
N ALA A 246 -9.34 -4.61 -6.45
CA ALA A 246 -9.69 -6.01 -6.72
C ALA A 246 -11.03 -6.10 -7.46
N LEU A 247 -12.08 -5.41 -7.01
CA LEU A 247 -13.39 -5.35 -7.67
C LEU A 247 -13.30 -4.84 -9.10
N ALA A 248 -12.53 -3.77 -9.33
CA ALA A 248 -12.31 -3.27 -10.68
C ALA A 248 -11.59 -4.30 -11.57
N GLY A 249 -10.62 -5.03 -11.00
CA GLY A 249 -9.93 -6.11 -11.70
C GLY A 249 -10.85 -7.29 -12.06
N GLU A 250 -11.75 -7.67 -11.15
CA GLU A 250 -12.76 -8.71 -11.40
C GLU A 250 -13.72 -8.29 -12.52
N LYS A 251 -14.24 -7.05 -12.45
CA LYS A 251 -15.17 -6.52 -13.45
C LYS A 251 -14.51 -6.39 -14.82
N ALA A 252 -13.31 -5.80 -14.88
CA ALA A 252 -12.58 -5.63 -16.13
C ALA A 252 -12.26 -6.98 -16.81
N ALA A 253 -12.01 -8.04 -16.04
CA ALA A 253 -11.70 -9.36 -16.58
C ALA A 253 -12.91 -10.04 -17.23
N GLN A 254 -14.13 -9.65 -16.90
CA GLN A 254 -15.36 -10.14 -17.53
C GLN A 254 -15.54 -9.56 -18.94
N ASP A 255 -15.05 -8.35 -19.16
CA ASP A 255 -15.23 -7.59 -20.40
C ASP A 255 -13.98 -7.62 -21.31
N ALA A 256 -12.87 -8.23 -20.85
CA ALA A 256 -11.59 -8.20 -21.56
C ALA A 256 -11.22 -9.55 -22.18
N ASP A 257 -10.82 -9.53 -23.47
CA ASP A 257 -10.28 -10.70 -24.18
C ASP A 257 -8.80 -10.99 -23.85
N GLY A 258 -8.10 -10.01 -23.24
CA GLY A 258 -6.67 -10.11 -22.92
C GLY A 258 -6.10 -8.81 -22.35
N PRO A 259 -4.76 -8.73 -22.14
CA PRO A 259 -4.14 -7.56 -21.51
C PRO A 259 -4.40 -6.24 -22.24
N GLY A 260 -4.55 -6.27 -23.57
CA GLY A 260 -4.77 -5.08 -24.38
C GLY A 260 -6.12 -4.44 -24.15
N SER A 261 -7.19 -5.23 -24.00
CA SER A 261 -8.54 -4.74 -23.67
C SER A 261 -8.75 -4.59 -22.15
N PHE A 262 -7.99 -5.32 -21.35
CA PHE A 262 -8.10 -5.25 -19.89
C PHE A 262 -7.77 -3.87 -19.33
N ALA A 263 -6.70 -3.21 -19.80
CA ALA A 263 -6.29 -1.93 -19.24
C ALA A 263 -7.35 -0.83 -19.37
N PRO A 264 -7.97 -0.57 -20.54
CA PRO A 264 -9.09 0.36 -20.62
C PRO A 264 -10.33 -0.12 -19.84
N ALA A 265 -10.68 -1.42 -19.90
CA ALA A 265 -11.79 -1.96 -19.12
C ALA A 265 -11.59 -1.79 -17.60
N PHE A 266 -10.34 -1.86 -17.13
CA PHE A 266 -10.01 -1.62 -15.72
C PHE A 266 -10.24 -0.16 -15.30
N LEU A 267 -9.89 0.80 -16.14
CA LEU A 267 -10.18 2.22 -15.89
C LEU A 267 -11.69 2.50 -15.92
N ASP A 268 -12.41 1.92 -16.89
CA ASP A 268 -13.86 2.03 -16.96
C ASP A 268 -14.56 1.39 -15.75
N ALA A 269 -14.04 0.24 -15.30
CA ALA A 269 -14.53 -0.41 -14.09
C ALA A 269 -14.32 0.46 -12.85
N LEU A 270 -13.15 1.07 -12.67
CA LEU A 270 -12.87 2.01 -11.56
C LEU A 270 -13.81 3.22 -11.60
N TRP A 271 -14.06 3.76 -12.76
CA TRP A 271 -14.98 4.89 -12.95
C TRP A 271 -16.43 4.54 -12.59
N THR A 272 -16.89 3.35 -13.01
CA THR A 272 -18.27 2.89 -12.84
C THR A 272 -18.52 2.10 -11.56
N LEU A 273 -17.52 1.90 -10.68
CA LEU A 273 -17.76 1.33 -9.36
C LEU A 273 -18.71 2.23 -8.60
N GLU A 274 -19.95 1.83 -8.50
CA GLU A 274 -20.91 2.48 -7.63
C GLU A 274 -20.72 1.97 -6.19
N ALA A 275 -20.80 2.87 -5.23
CA ALA A 275 -21.14 2.45 -3.89
C ALA A 275 -22.58 1.88 -3.99
N PRO A 276 -22.85 0.66 -3.49
CA PRO A 276 -24.22 0.16 -3.50
C PRO A 276 -25.15 1.21 -2.88
N ASP A 277 -26.14 1.64 -3.65
CA ASP A 277 -27.16 2.55 -3.17
C ASP A 277 -27.83 1.91 -1.95
N GLU A 278 -27.92 2.62 -0.84
CA GLU A 278 -28.73 2.25 0.33
C GLU A 278 -30.24 2.46 0.01
N THR A 279 -30.68 2.08 -1.18
CA THR A 279 -32.09 2.08 -1.52
C THR A 279 -32.52 0.68 -1.91
N HIS A 280 -32.82 -0.13 -0.91
CA HIS A 280 -34.08 -0.92 -0.83
C HIS A 280 -34.20 -1.60 0.53
#